data_5616e871d185fd966ef7774126eb9a79
#
_entry.id   5616e871d185fd966ef7774126eb9a79
#
_cell.length_a   1.000
_cell.length_b   1.000
_cell.length_c   1.000
_cell.angle_alpha   90.00
_cell.angle_beta   90.00
_cell.angle_gamma   90.00
#
_symmetry.space_group_name_H-M   'P 1'
#
loop_
_entity.id
_entity.type
_entity.pdbx_description
1 polymer ?
#
loop_
_entity_poly.entity_id
_entity_poly.type
_entity_poly.pdbx_seq_one_letter_code
_entity_poly.pdbx_strand_id
1 'polypeptide(L)'
;MKFTNFSLANLLHPGENYRGILPQGDGQTLTVSGQTNAKYYQSYSISFYDPWFGGKRPNAFSLSAFYSVQTDISSRYYNSAYMNSYYNSMYSGMYGYGMYNYGNYNSYENYYDPDKSIKMFGVAAMFGKRLKWPDDYFQFTAELSYQRYILSDWQYFPVTNGKCNNLSINLTLSRSSIDNPIYPRSGSEFSLSVQLTPPYSLFDGTDYSKYSTTSQDDMNKMHKWIEYHKWKFKSKVYIPLMDPVAVKRTPVLMGRVEFGLLGHYNKYKKSPFETFDVGGDG
;
A
#
# COMPACT_ATOMS: atom_id res chain seq x y z
N MET A 1 -11.49 7.39 12.13
CA MET A 1 -11.61 8.66 12.89
C MET A 1 -10.38 9.50 12.62
N LYS A 2 -10.52 10.80 12.39
CA LYS A 2 -9.41 11.72 12.14
C LYS A 2 -9.53 12.89 13.11
N PHE A 3 -8.50 13.12 13.91
CA PHE A 3 -8.41 14.20 14.85
C PHE A 3 -7.38 15.20 14.32
N THR A 4 -7.88 16.35 13.89
CA THR A 4 -7.04 17.49 13.46
C THR A 4 -6.76 18.39 14.64
N ASN A 5 -5.66 19.13 14.59
CA ASN A 5 -5.19 19.97 15.70
C ASN A 5 -4.83 19.19 16.97
N PHE A 6 -4.37 17.96 16.82
CA PHE A 6 -3.86 17.15 17.94
C PHE A 6 -2.57 17.74 18.50
N SER A 7 -2.29 17.53 19.78
CA SER A 7 -1.06 17.92 20.45
C SER A 7 -0.46 16.73 21.22
N LEU A 8 0.66 16.21 20.72
CA LEU A 8 1.41 15.17 21.42
C LEU A 8 2.05 15.71 22.71
N ALA A 9 2.49 16.98 22.71
CA ALA A 9 3.07 17.61 23.88
C ALA A 9 2.06 17.69 25.03
N ASN A 10 0.83 18.12 24.73
CA ASN A 10 -0.24 18.19 25.73
C ASN A 10 -0.73 16.80 26.17
N LEU A 11 -0.56 15.77 25.36
CA LEU A 11 -0.85 14.39 25.78
C LEU A 11 0.16 13.90 26.83
N LEU A 12 1.44 14.22 26.64
CA LEU A 12 2.52 13.80 27.54
C LEU A 12 2.59 14.66 28.81
N HIS A 13 2.19 15.93 28.70
CA HIS A 13 2.18 16.91 29.81
C HIS A 13 0.81 17.58 29.89
N PRO A 14 -0.20 16.86 30.45
CA PRO A 14 -1.54 17.44 30.60
C PRO A 14 -1.50 18.63 31.55
N GLY A 15 -1.56 19.82 30.98
CA GLY A 15 -1.61 21.10 31.72
C GLY A 15 -3.03 21.65 31.81
N GLU A 16 -3.16 22.87 32.33
CA GLU A 16 -4.46 23.55 32.52
C GLU A 16 -5.24 23.81 31.21
N ASN A 17 -4.59 23.72 30.05
CA ASN A 17 -5.19 23.95 28.74
C ASN A 17 -5.82 22.69 28.12
N TYR A 18 -5.83 21.56 28.81
CA TYR A 18 -6.46 20.33 28.34
C TYR A 18 -7.98 20.45 28.37
N ARG A 19 -8.59 20.80 27.26
CA ARG A 19 -10.03 20.86 27.09
C ARG A 19 -10.49 19.84 26.03
N GLY A 20 -11.29 18.87 26.45
CA GLY A 20 -11.89 17.88 25.56
C GLY A 20 -11.37 16.45 25.75
N ILE A 21 -11.79 15.52 24.87
CA ILE A 21 -11.45 14.09 24.96
C ILE A 21 -10.01 13.83 24.55
N LEU A 22 -9.48 14.62 23.63
CA LEU A 22 -8.10 14.53 23.15
C LEU A 22 -7.40 15.88 23.22
N PRO A 23 -6.10 15.89 23.56
CA PRO A 23 -5.32 17.13 23.66
C PRO A 23 -5.17 17.79 22.29
N GLN A 24 -5.33 19.10 22.24
CA GLN A 24 -5.29 19.92 21.04
C GLN A 24 -4.29 21.06 21.20
N GLY A 25 -3.88 21.67 20.09
CA GLY A 25 -3.12 22.93 20.09
C GLY A 25 -1.96 22.99 19.09
N ASP A 26 -1.36 21.85 18.69
CA ASP A 26 -0.12 21.85 17.88
C ASP A 26 -0.38 21.65 16.36
N GLY A 27 -1.63 21.57 15.93
CA GLY A 27 -1.97 21.40 14.52
C GLY A 27 -1.57 20.03 13.94
N GLN A 28 -1.18 19.10 14.80
CA GLN A 28 -0.88 17.72 14.43
C GLN A 28 -2.15 16.96 14.08
N THR A 29 -1.99 15.86 13.36
CA THR A 29 -3.13 15.00 12.98
C THR A 29 -2.90 13.59 13.48
N LEU A 30 -3.87 13.07 14.24
CA LEU A 30 -3.95 11.68 14.63
C LEU A 30 -5.10 11.02 13.86
N THR A 31 -4.81 9.94 13.12
CA THR A 31 -5.81 9.19 12.38
C THR A 31 -5.86 7.75 12.90
N VAL A 32 -7.05 7.27 13.20
CA VAL A 32 -7.32 5.87 13.55
C VAL A 32 -8.33 5.34 12.57
N SER A 33 -7.98 4.29 11.85
CA SER A 33 -8.83 3.66 10.84
C SER A 33 -9.05 2.19 11.18
N GLY A 34 -10.25 1.72 10.97
CA GLY A 34 -10.61 0.33 11.03
C GLY A 34 -11.52 0.00 9.85
N GLN A 35 -11.19 -1.05 9.14
CA GLN A 35 -11.99 -1.58 8.04
C GLN A 35 -12.17 -3.07 8.27
N THR A 36 -13.40 -3.54 8.13
CA THR A 36 -13.71 -4.96 8.23
C THR A 36 -14.70 -5.35 7.15
N ASN A 37 -14.46 -6.50 6.54
CA ASN A 37 -15.40 -7.19 5.68
C ASN A 37 -15.60 -8.58 6.31
N ALA A 38 -16.36 -8.60 7.40
CA ALA A 38 -16.64 -9.79 8.21
C ALA A 38 -15.35 -10.61 8.51
N LYS A 39 -15.33 -11.89 8.09
CA LYS A 39 -14.21 -12.81 8.31
C LYS A 39 -13.15 -12.76 7.19
N TYR A 40 -13.48 -12.13 6.04
CA TYR A 40 -12.60 -12.14 4.87
C TYR A 40 -11.43 -11.18 5.00
N TYR A 41 -11.69 -9.96 5.43
CA TYR A 41 -10.67 -8.92 5.54
C TYR A 41 -10.89 -8.04 6.75
N GLN A 42 -9.81 -7.81 7.49
CA GLN A 42 -9.78 -6.88 8.60
C GLN A 42 -8.49 -6.06 8.51
N SER A 43 -8.60 -4.75 8.70
CA SER A 43 -7.45 -3.85 8.72
C SER A 43 -7.64 -2.78 9.76
N TYR A 44 -6.61 -2.56 10.53
CA TYR A 44 -6.55 -1.52 11.56
C TYR A 44 -5.29 -0.71 11.35
N SER A 45 -5.41 0.61 11.38
CA SER A 45 -4.25 1.48 11.27
C SER A 45 -4.35 2.69 12.18
N ILE A 46 -3.19 3.11 12.65
CA ILE A 46 -3.00 4.36 13.38
C ILE A 46 -1.90 5.15 12.68
N SER A 47 -2.11 6.44 12.49
CA SER A 47 -1.09 7.33 11.95
C SER A 47 -1.09 8.67 12.66
N PHE A 48 0.10 9.13 12.93
CA PHE A 48 0.40 10.44 13.48
C PHE A 48 1.13 11.26 12.42
N TYR A 49 0.74 12.51 12.24
CA TYR A 49 1.36 13.43 11.28
C TYR A 49 1.57 14.80 11.93
N ASP A 50 2.81 15.27 11.88
CA ASP A 50 3.22 16.59 12.32
C ASP A 50 3.71 17.40 11.10
N PRO A 51 3.00 18.44 10.66
CA PRO A 51 3.39 19.25 9.50
C PRO A 51 4.56 20.20 9.78
N TRP A 52 4.93 20.40 11.05
CA TRP A 52 5.95 21.38 11.47
C TRP A 52 6.94 20.78 12.47
N PHE A 53 7.38 19.61 12.18
CA PHE A 53 8.26 18.85 13.04
C PHE A 53 9.51 19.66 13.46
N GLY A 54 9.75 19.71 14.77
CA GLY A 54 10.80 20.53 15.37
C GLY A 54 10.54 22.04 15.32
N GLY A 55 9.29 22.48 15.14
CA GLY A 55 8.90 23.89 15.10
C GLY A 55 9.38 24.63 13.84
N LYS A 56 9.88 23.93 12.84
CA LYS A 56 10.45 24.52 11.61
C LYS A 56 9.63 24.11 10.38
N ARG A 57 9.11 25.10 9.68
CA ARG A 57 8.56 24.90 8.34
C ARG A 57 9.71 24.83 7.33
N PRO A 58 9.67 24.01 6.32
CA PRO A 58 8.63 23.06 5.90
C PRO A 58 8.99 21.60 6.18
N ASN A 59 9.26 21.27 7.42
CA ASN A 59 9.57 19.89 7.81
C ASN A 59 8.29 19.18 8.26
N ALA A 60 8.00 18.04 7.68
CA ALA A 60 6.89 17.19 8.07
C ALA A 60 7.42 15.87 8.60
N PHE A 61 6.76 15.32 9.60
CA PHE A 61 7.05 13.99 10.15
C PHE A 61 5.76 13.17 10.22
N SER A 62 5.84 11.90 9.91
CA SER A 62 4.74 10.97 10.07
C SER A 62 5.22 9.66 10.67
N LEU A 63 4.43 9.13 11.57
CA LEU A 63 4.61 7.79 12.13
C LEU A 63 3.31 7.01 11.92
N SER A 64 3.40 5.81 11.37
CA SER A 64 2.23 4.97 11.12
C SER A 64 2.49 3.52 11.52
N ALA A 65 1.42 2.86 11.95
CA ALA A 65 1.41 1.43 12.19
C ALA A 65 0.10 0.86 11.65
N PHE A 66 0.17 -0.33 11.09
CA PHE A 66 -1.01 -1.05 10.63
C PHE A 66 -0.92 -2.55 10.92
N TYR A 67 -2.07 -3.15 11.04
CA TYR A 67 -2.25 -4.60 11.11
C TYR A 67 -3.40 -4.98 10.20
N SER A 68 -3.21 -5.97 9.36
CA SER A 68 -4.26 -6.50 8.49
C SER A 68 -4.24 -8.01 8.44
N VAL A 69 -5.42 -8.57 8.30
CA VAL A 69 -5.65 -10.00 8.10
C VAL A 69 -6.56 -10.15 6.90
N GLN A 70 -6.17 -11.03 5.99
CA GLN A 70 -6.99 -11.46 4.87
C GLN A 70 -7.03 -12.99 4.86
N THR A 71 -8.23 -13.55 4.81
CA THR A 71 -8.45 -15.00 4.66
C THR A 71 -8.82 -15.32 3.22
N ASP A 72 -8.54 -16.53 2.78
CA ASP A 72 -8.93 -16.99 1.46
C ASP A 72 -10.38 -17.47 1.43
N ILE A 73 -10.94 -17.54 0.23
CA ILE A 73 -12.26 -18.12 0.00
C ILE A 73 -12.08 -19.62 -0.25
N SER A 74 -12.80 -20.43 0.52
CA SER A 74 -12.75 -21.87 0.39
C SER A 74 -13.09 -22.32 -1.04
N SER A 75 -12.40 -23.33 -1.56
CA SER A 75 -12.71 -23.97 -2.84
C SER A 75 -14.15 -24.48 -2.91
N ARG A 76 -14.79 -24.74 -1.78
CA ARG A 76 -16.21 -25.11 -1.70
C ARG A 76 -17.13 -24.00 -2.18
N TYR A 77 -16.73 -22.73 -2.04
CA TYR A 77 -17.48 -21.60 -2.57
C TYR A 77 -17.55 -21.63 -4.10
N TYR A 78 -16.42 -21.79 -4.76
CA TYR A 78 -16.37 -21.85 -6.22
C TYR A 78 -17.12 -23.07 -6.75
N ASN A 79 -16.95 -24.21 -6.11
CA ASN A 79 -17.64 -25.43 -6.51
C ASN A 79 -19.15 -25.35 -6.29
N SER A 80 -19.60 -24.78 -5.16
CA SER A 80 -21.04 -24.65 -4.89
C SER A 80 -21.71 -23.59 -5.78
N ALA A 81 -21.04 -22.47 -6.03
CA ALA A 81 -21.55 -21.42 -6.93
C ALA A 81 -21.63 -21.93 -8.39
N TYR A 82 -20.60 -22.65 -8.84
CA TYR A 82 -20.57 -23.28 -10.17
C TYR A 82 -21.65 -24.35 -10.31
N MET A 83 -21.78 -25.24 -9.35
CA MET A 83 -22.80 -26.29 -9.35
C MET A 83 -24.22 -25.73 -9.26
N ASN A 84 -24.45 -24.71 -8.42
CA ASN A 84 -25.77 -24.03 -8.36
C ASN A 84 -26.11 -23.34 -9.69
N SER A 85 -25.14 -22.68 -10.32
CA SER A 85 -25.33 -22.07 -11.64
C SER A 85 -25.62 -23.12 -12.72
N TYR A 86 -24.90 -24.25 -12.69
CA TYR A 86 -25.10 -25.35 -13.60
C TYR A 86 -26.48 -26.01 -13.42
N TYR A 87 -26.88 -26.32 -12.18
CA TYR A 87 -28.20 -26.87 -11.88
C TYR A 87 -29.33 -25.89 -12.25
N ASN A 88 -29.20 -24.60 -11.92
CA ASN A 88 -30.20 -23.59 -12.28
C ASN A 88 -30.35 -23.45 -13.80
N SER A 89 -29.26 -23.52 -14.57
CA SER A 89 -29.34 -23.46 -16.03
C SER A 89 -29.97 -24.72 -16.63
N MET A 90 -29.73 -25.88 -16.03
CA MET A 90 -30.27 -27.16 -16.50
C MET A 90 -31.75 -27.32 -16.17
N TYR A 91 -32.20 -26.85 -14.99
CA TYR A 91 -33.59 -26.94 -14.57
C TYR A 91 -34.47 -25.80 -15.12
N SER A 92 -33.91 -24.61 -15.36
CA SER A 92 -34.65 -23.51 -15.98
C SER A 92 -35.04 -23.79 -17.45
N GLY A 93 -34.25 -24.65 -18.12
CA GLY A 93 -34.56 -25.14 -19.47
C GLY A 93 -35.65 -26.22 -19.52
N MET A 94 -35.97 -26.86 -18.40
CA MET A 94 -36.84 -28.05 -18.37
C MET A 94 -38.20 -27.83 -17.77
N TYR A 95 -38.36 -26.86 -16.86
CA TYR A 95 -39.65 -26.50 -16.23
C TYR A 95 -39.69 -24.98 -16.01
N GLY A 96 -40.51 -24.31 -16.80
CA GLY A 96 -40.72 -22.86 -16.79
C GLY A 96 -41.46 -22.29 -15.57
N TYR A 97 -41.13 -22.72 -14.36
CA TYR A 97 -41.67 -22.15 -13.13
C TYR A 97 -40.50 -21.98 -12.11
N GLY A 98 -40.27 -20.71 -11.76
CA GLY A 98 -39.28 -20.32 -10.76
C GLY A 98 -39.60 -20.92 -9.39
N MET A 99 -38.83 -21.90 -8.99
CA MET A 99 -38.75 -22.37 -7.63
C MET A 99 -37.89 -21.39 -6.87
N TYR A 100 -38.47 -20.55 -6.02
CA TYR A 100 -37.75 -19.73 -5.04
C TYR A 100 -37.05 -20.68 -4.08
N ASN A 101 -35.75 -20.88 -4.33
CA ASN A 101 -34.90 -21.62 -3.42
C ASN A 101 -34.67 -20.76 -2.19
N TYR A 102 -35.41 -21.01 -1.12
CA TYR A 102 -35.10 -20.53 0.21
C TYR A 102 -33.85 -21.27 0.72
N GLY A 103 -32.73 -21.00 0.07
CA GLY A 103 -31.42 -21.56 0.41
C GLY A 103 -30.91 -20.92 1.68
N ASN A 104 -30.83 -21.75 2.64
CA ASN A 104 -30.18 -21.65 3.94
C ASN A 104 -29.16 -20.49 4.05
N TYR A 105 -29.55 -19.38 4.69
CA TYR A 105 -28.71 -18.22 4.98
C TYR A 105 -27.52 -18.53 5.91
N ASN A 106 -27.46 -19.72 6.48
CA ASN A 106 -26.36 -20.18 7.34
C ASN A 106 -25.14 -20.72 6.58
N SER A 107 -25.15 -20.76 5.24
CA SER A 107 -24.05 -21.35 4.49
C SER A 107 -22.92 -20.37 4.14
N TYR A 108 -23.09 -19.06 4.36
CA TYR A 108 -22.02 -18.08 4.09
C TYR A 108 -20.85 -18.18 5.05
N GLU A 109 -21.04 -18.70 6.26
CA GLU A 109 -19.95 -18.88 7.23
C GLU A 109 -18.95 -19.97 6.84
N ASN A 110 -19.32 -20.90 5.98
CA ASN A 110 -18.48 -22.03 5.55
C ASN A 110 -17.66 -21.78 4.29
N TYR A 111 -17.76 -20.59 3.71
CA TYR A 111 -17.02 -20.26 2.47
C TYR A 111 -15.63 -19.71 2.71
N TYR A 112 -15.33 -19.25 3.92
CA TYR A 112 -14.02 -18.76 4.30
C TYR A 112 -13.21 -19.89 4.91
N ASP A 113 -11.96 -20.00 4.45
CA ASP A 113 -11.01 -20.96 5.00
C ASP A 113 -10.11 -20.24 6.01
N PRO A 114 -10.36 -20.38 7.33
CA PRO A 114 -9.57 -19.68 8.34
C PRO A 114 -8.11 -20.15 8.39
N ASP A 115 -7.83 -21.34 7.86
CA ASP A 115 -6.48 -21.91 7.84
C ASP A 115 -5.64 -21.28 6.72
N LYS A 116 -6.29 -20.70 5.69
CA LYS A 116 -5.67 -19.98 4.60
C LYS A 116 -5.71 -18.49 4.82
N SER A 117 -4.61 -17.92 5.25
CA SER A 117 -4.59 -16.50 5.59
C SER A 117 -3.24 -15.85 5.37
N ILE A 118 -3.28 -14.54 5.10
CA ILE A 118 -2.13 -13.65 5.19
C ILE A 118 -2.39 -12.62 6.28
N LYS A 119 -1.47 -12.51 7.22
CA LYS A 119 -1.46 -11.47 8.25
C LYS A 119 -0.27 -10.57 8.02
N MET A 120 -0.52 -9.27 8.03
CA MET A 120 0.51 -8.26 7.83
C MET A 120 0.52 -7.31 9.02
N PHE A 121 1.69 -7.05 9.52
CA PHE A 121 1.96 -5.99 10.49
C PHE A 121 3.02 -5.07 9.91
N GLY A 122 2.83 -3.77 10.00
CA GLY A 122 3.81 -2.82 9.52
C GLY A 122 3.88 -1.56 10.36
N VAL A 123 5.08 -0.99 10.41
CA VAL A 123 5.36 0.33 10.98
C VAL A 123 6.19 1.12 9.99
N ALA A 124 5.92 2.42 9.88
CA ALA A 124 6.69 3.31 9.01
C ALA A 124 6.87 4.67 9.68
N ALA A 125 8.08 5.22 9.54
CA ALA A 125 8.41 6.57 9.93
C ALA A 125 8.85 7.34 8.68
N MET A 126 8.22 8.47 8.41
CA MET A 126 8.46 9.29 7.24
C MET A 126 8.87 10.71 7.66
N PHE A 127 9.89 11.22 7.02
CA PHE A 127 10.30 12.61 7.12
C PHE A 127 10.20 13.27 5.75
N GLY A 128 9.52 14.42 5.67
CA GLY A 128 9.34 15.20 4.45
C GLY A 128 9.90 16.61 4.61
N LYS A 129 10.54 17.10 3.56
CA LYS A 129 11.08 18.45 3.52
C LYS A 129 10.86 19.08 2.15
N ARG A 130 10.33 20.31 2.14
CA ARG A 130 10.32 21.16 0.95
C ARG A 130 11.71 21.78 0.77
N LEU A 131 12.28 21.60 -0.40
CA LEU A 131 13.59 22.14 -0.74
C LEU A 131 13.43 23.59 -1.24
N LYS A 132 14.49 24.38 -1.07
CA LYS A 132 14.56 25.75 -1.58
C LYS A 132 15.39 25.86 -2.87
N TRP A 133 16.11 24.80 -3.18
CA TRP A 133 16.97 24.71 -4.37
C TRP A 133 16.66 23.37 -5.10
N PRO A 134 16.59 23.35 -6.41
CA PRO A 134 16.78 24.47 -7.36
C PRO A 134 15.60 25.46 -7.42
N ASP A 135 14.39 25.06 -7.00
CA ASP A 135 13.24 25.93 -6.82
C ASP A 135 12.35 25.46 -5.65
N ASP A 136 11.35 26.28 -5.28
CA ASP A 136 10.47 25.99 -4.14
C ASP A 136 9.41 24.89 -4.40
N TYR A 137 9.37 24.31 -5.59
CA TYR A 137 8.43 23.26 -5.95
C TYR A 137 8.95 21.86 -5.61
N PHE A 138 10.24 21.74 -5.28
CA PHE A 138 10.84 20.46 -4.91
C PHE A 138 10.50 20.02 -3.50
N GLN A 139 10.16 18.75 -3.38
CA GLN A 139 9.93 18.07 -2.10
C GLN A 139 10.78 16.80 -2.04
N PHE A 140 11.41 16.58 -0.92
CA PHE A 140 12.14 15.36 -0.62
C PHE A 140 11.45 14.65 0.54
N THR A 141 11.24 13.35 0.38
CA THR A 141 10.66 12.49 1.42
C THR A 141 11.56 11.28 1.62
N ALA A 142 11.86 10.98 2.86
CA ALA A 142 12.55 9.76 3.27
C ALA A 142 11.66 8.98 4.23
N GLU A 143 11.41 7.72 3.93
CA GLU A 143 10.58 6.82 4.72
C GLU A 143 11.38 5.57 5.07
N LEU A 144 11.37 5.21 6.34
CA LEU A 144 11.85 3.92 6.84
C LEU A 144 10.63 3.08 7.21
N SER A 145 10.51 1.91 6.62
CA SER A 145 9.38 1.02 6.87
C SER A 145 9.84 -0.40 7.21
N TYR A 146 9.13 -1.01 8.15
CA TYR A 146 9.26 -2.40 8.49
C TYR A 146 7.90 -3.08 8.35
N GLN A 147 7.87 -4.20 7.64
CA GLN A 147 6.67 -5.01 7.43
C GLN A 147 6.98 -6.48 7.71
N ARG A 148 6.06 -7.13 8.39
CA ARG A 148 6.11 -8.56 8.65
C ARG A 148 4.90 -9.24 8.06
N TYR A 149 5.15 -10.23 7.23
CA TYR A 149 4.15 -11.10 6.61
C TYR A 149 4.14 -12.44 7.34
N ILE A 150 2.96 -12.92 7.67
CA ILE A 150 2.72 -14.25 8.24
C ILE A 150 1.72 -14.92 7.31
N LEU A 151 2.19 -15.97 6.63
CA LEU A 151 1.42 -16.71 5.63
C LEU A 151 1.08 -18.10 6.19
N SER A 152 -0.17 -18.49 6.00
CA SER A 152 -0.69 -19.81 6.33
C SER A 152 -1.43 -20.33 5.10
N ASP A 153 -0.87 -21.31 4.41
CA ASP A 153 -1.38 -21.93 3.17
C ASP A 153 -1.88 -20.90 2.12
N TRP A 154 -1.13 -19.78 1.99
CA TRP A 154 -1.47 -18.67 1.12
C TRP A 154 -0.86 -18.87 -0.26
N GLN A 155 -1.66 -19.33 -1.23
CA GLN A 155 -1.19 -19.81 -2.53
C GLN A 155 -0.91 -18.71 -3.57
N TYR A 156 -1.18 -17.44 -3.24
CA TYR A 156 -0.99 -16.32 -4.17
C TYR A 156 0.45 -15.81 -4.26
N PHE A 157 1.33 -16.31 -3.38
CA PHE A 157 2.74 -15.95 -3.38
C PHE A 157 3.62 -17.19 -3.48
N PRO A 158 4.87 -17.07 -3.96
CA PRO A 158 5.81 -18.18 -4.01
C PRO A 158 6.09 -18.81 -2.64
N VAL A 159 6.02 -18.01 -1.57
CA VAL A 159 6.06 -18.49 -0.18
C VAL A 159 4.62 -18.68 0.28
N THR A 160 4.18 -19.92 0.44
CA THR A 160 2.80 -20.23 0.84
C THR A 160 2.62 -20.29 2.35
N ASN A 161 3.66 -20.74 3.07
CA ASN A 161 3.66 -20.87 4.53
C ASN A 161 4.93 -20.25 5.09
N GLY A 162 4.82 -19.50 6.16
CA GLY A 162 5.99 -18.97 6.86
C GLY A 162 5.88 -17.53 7.27
N LYS A 163 7.03 -16.96 7.63
CA LYS A 163 7.15 -15.58 8.11
C LYS A 163 8.24 -14.87 7.33
N CYS A 164 7.89 -13.78 6.68
CA CYS A 164 8.81 -12.94 5.93
C CYS A 164 8.88 -11.53 6.55
N ASN A 165 10.05 -10.95 6.57
CA ASN A 165 10.28 -9.60 7.07
C ASN A 165 10.80 -8.72 5.93
N ASN A 166 10.29 -7.52 5.82
CA ASN A 166 10.71 -6.51 4.86
C ASN A 166 11.07 -5.23 5.61
N LEU A 167 12.34 -4.88 5.60
CA LEU A 167 12.84 -3.59 6.08
C LEU A 167 13.27 -2.79 4.86
N SER A 168 12.66 -1.64 4.62
CA SER A 168 12.98 -0.84 3.44
C SER A 168 13.11 0.64 3.75
N ILE A 169 13.96 1.31 2.99
CA ILE A 169 14.08 2.76 2.94
C ILE A 169 13.53 3.20 1.59
N ASN A 170 12.58 4.12 1.61
CA ASN A 170 12.00 4.73 0.43
C ASN A 170 12.37 6.21 0.38
N LEU A 171 13.09 6.61 -0.65
CA LEU A 171 13.50 7.99 -0.91
C LEU A 171 12.73 8.51 -2.12
N THR A 172 12.01 9.60 -1.95
CA THR A 172 11.24 10.21 -3.03
C THR A 172 11.61 11.66 -3.20
N LEU A 173 12.00 12.03 -4.42
CA LEU A 173 12.15 13.40 -4.85
C LEU A 173 11.00 13.71 -5.82
N SER A 174 10.21 14.70 -5.49
CA SER A 174 9.09 15.14 -6.32
C SER A 174 9.14 16.63 -6.57
N ARG A 175 8.60 17.04 -7.71
CA ARG A 175 8.40 18.45 -8.08
C ARG A 175 7.03 18.59 -8.71
N SER A 176 6.28 19.58 -8.28
CA SER A 176 4.99 19.91 -8.87
C SER A 176 4.88 21.41 -9.04
N SER A 177 4.80 21.86 -10.30
CA SER A 177 4.66 23.26 -10.69
C SER A 177 3.41 23.48 -11.54
N ILE A 178 2.38 22.66 -11.36
CA ILE A 178 1.09 22.79 -12.05
C ILE A 178 0.29 23.97 -11.50
N ASP A 179 -0.47 24.61 -12.37
CA ASP A 179 -1.33 25.75 -12.03
C ASP A 179 -2.58 25.33 -11.24
N ASN A 180 -3.13 24.16 -11.50
CA ASN A 180 -4.32 23.63 -10.84
C ASN A 180 -4.24 22.09 -10.65
N PRO A 181 -4.44 21.56 -9.44
CA PRO A 181 -4.34 20.13 -9.19
C PRO A 181 -5.47 19.29 -9.82
N ILE A 182 -6.66 19.87 -10.07
CA ILE A 182 -7.81 19.14 -10.60
C ILE A 182 -7.85 19.18 -12.13
N TYR A 183 -7.66 20.36 -12.69
CA TYR A 183 -7.66 20.60 -14.15
C TYR A 183 -6.41 21.39 -14.54
N PRO A 184 -5.23 20.75 -14.59
CA PRO A 184 -4.00 21.44 -14.95
C PRO A 184 -4.06 21.98 -16.37
N ARG A 185 -3.71 23.25 -16.56
CA ARG A 185 -3.61 23.87 -17.87
C ARG A 185 -2.17 24.11 -18.28
N SER A 186 -1.27 24.25 -17.30
CA SER A 186 0.15 24.48 -17.55
C SER A 186 1.00 23.91 -16.42
N GLY A 187 2.28 23.69 -16.72
CA GLY A 187 3.26 23.25 -15.73
C GLY A 187 3.66 21.79 -15.87
N SER A 188 4.36 21.31 -14.90
CA SER A 188 4.88 19.94 -14.89
C SER A 188 4.91 19.34 -13.49
N GLU A 189 4.78 18.03 -13.46
CA GLU A 189 4.99 17.20 -12.27
C GLU A 189 5.99 16.11 -12.60
N PHE A 190 6.92 15.85 -11.70
CA PHE A 190 7.69 14.62 -11.75
C PHE A 190 7.92 14.06 -10.34
N SER A 191 8.14 12.77 -10.28
CA SER A 191 8.48 12.05 -9.05
C SER A 191 9.47 10.96 -9.39
N LEU A 192 10.59 10.93 -8.67
CA LEU A 192 11.55 9.84 -8.65
C LEU A 192 11.52 9.20 -7.27
N SER A 193 11.15 7.93 -7.20
CA SER A 193 11.10 7.16 -5.96
C SER A 193 12.05 5.97 -6.05
N VAL A 194 12.86 5.79 -5.04
CA VAL A 194 13.84 4.71 -4.91
C VAL A 194 13.60 3.99 -3.60
N GLN A 195 13.17 2.75 -3.68
CA GLN A 195 12.95 1.89 -2.51
C GLN A 195 14.06 0.84 -2.46
N LEU A 196 14.76 0.78 -1.34
CA LEU A 196 15.90 -0.08 -1.12
C LEU A 196 15.69 -0.90 0.15
N THR A 197 15.98 -2.18 0.08
CA THR A 197 16.13 -3.03 1.26
C THR A 197 17.62 -3.29 1.50
N PRO A 198 18.05 -3.64 2.74
CA PRO A 198 19.41 -4.08 2.96
C PRO A 198 19.73 -5.33 2.13
N PRO A 199 20.90 -5.40 1.48
CA PRO A 199 21.32 -6.54 0.68
C PRO A 199 21.85 -7.68 1.58
N TYR A 200 20.96 -8.33 2.30
CA TYR A 200 21.31 -9.38 3.28
C TYR A 200 22.15 -10.50 2.67
N SER A 201 21.85 -10.88 1.43
CA SER A 201 22.58 -11.95 0.72
C SER A 201 24.05 -11.66 0.44
N LEU A 202 24.48 -10.39 0.54
CA LEU A 202 25.86 -10.01 0.37
C LEU A 202 26.67 -10.15 1.69
N PHE A 203 25.98 -10.21 2.82
CA PHE A 203 26.61 -10.18 4.15
C PHE A 203 26.47 -11.48 4.94
N ASP A 204 25.49 -12.34 4.61
CA ASP A 204 25.20 -13.55 5.38
C ASP A 204 26.05 -14.77 5.00
N GLY A 205 26.85 -14.68 3.94
CA GLY A 205 27.74 -15.76 3.49
C GLY A 205 27.01 -17.02 2.98
N THR A 206 25.68 -16.94 2.77
CA THR A 206 24.84 -18.07 2.37
C THR A 206 24.89 -18.28 0.86
N ASP A 207 25.14 -19.51 0.42
CA ASP A 207 25.06 -19.89 -0.99
C ASP A 207 23.62 -20.24 -1.39
N TYR A 208 22.90 -19.24 -1.88
CA TYR A 208 21.49 -19.37 -2.30
C TYR A 208 21.28 -20.24 -3.54
N SER A 209 22.34 -20.63 -4.26
CA SER A 209 22.22 -21.54 -5.40
C SER A 209 21.82 -22.97 -5.01
N LYS A 210 22.03 -23.32 -3.74
CA LYS A 210 21.74 -24.65 -3.19
C LYS A 210 20.30 -24.83 -2.71
N TYR A 211 19.54 -23.72 -2.58
CA TYR A 211 18.15 -23.76 -2.14
C TYR A 211 17.23 -24.14 -3.29
N SER A 212 16.30 -25.03 -3.02
CA SER A 212 15.27 -25.44 -3.97
C SER A 212 14.07 -24.50 -3.90
N THR A 213 13.60 -24.05 -5.06
CA THR A 213 12.36 -23.27 -5.19
C THR A 213 11.10 -24.11 -4.99
N THR A 214 11.22 -25.43 -4.95
CA THR A 214 10.10 -26.38 -4.73
C THR A 214 9.96 -26.76 -3.26
N SER A 215 11.01 -26.59 -2.44
CA SER A 215 10.99 -26.87 -1.01
C SER A 215 10.48 -25.67 -0.23
N GLN A 216 9.39 -25.83 0.49
CA GLN A 216 8.80 -24.77 1.32
C GLN A 216 9.76 -24.31 2.43
N ASP A 217 10.53 -25.23 3.02
CA ASP A 217 11.51 -24.89 4.05
C ASP A 217 12.65 -24.04 3.51
N ASP A 218 13.12 -24.36 2.30
CA ASP A 218 14.16 -23.58 1.63
C ASP A 218 13.63 -22.18 1.25
N MET A 219 12.41 -22.10 0.74
CA MET A 219 11.75 -20.83 0.44
C MET A 219 11.58 -19.96 1.71
N ASN A 220 11.22 -20.54 2.85
CA ASN A 220 11.10 -19.84 4.11
C ASN A 220 12.44 -19.30 4.61
N LYS A 221 13.50 -20.08 4.48
CA LYS A 221 14.87 -19.66 4.83
C LYS A 221 15.35 -18.54 3.92
N MET A 222 15.15 -18.71 2.61
CA MET A 222 15.57 -17.75 1.57
C MET A 222 14.89 -16.40 1.75
N HIS A 223 13.57 -16.39 2.04
CA HIS A 223 12.75 -15.18 2.09
C HIS A 223 12.46 -14.69 3.52
N LYS A 224 13.15 -15.21 4.54
CA LYS A 224 13.04 -14.72 5.92
C LYS A 224 13.24 -13.21 6.02
N TRP A 225 14.19 -12.68 5.27
CA TRP A 225 14.41 -11.27 5.03
C TRP A 225 14.33 -11.00 3.52
N ILE A 226 13.40 -10.17 3.14
CA ILE A 226 13.16 -9.80 1.74
C ILE A 226 14.20 -8.78 1.32
N GLU A 227 14.72 -8.94 0.10
CA GLU A 227 15.67 -8.00 -0.47
C GLU A 227 15.34 -7.67 -1.92
N TYR A 228 15.38 -6.38 -2.24
CA TYR A 228 15.17 -5.83 -3.58
C TYR A 228 15.56 -4.37 -3.64
N HIS A 229 15.66 -3.84 -4.85
CA HIS A 229 15.64 -2.42 -5.10
C HIS A 229 14.61 -2.11 -6.18
N LYS A 230 13.79 -1.08 -5.94
CA LYS A 230 12.69 -0.69 -6.80
C LYS A 230 12.79 0.79 -7.13
N TRP A 231 12.78 1.10 -8.41
CA TRP A 231 12.91 2.44 -8.93
C TRP A 231 11.64 2.80 -9.68
N LYS A 232 11.10 3.96 -9.42
CA LYS A 232 9.90 4.47 -10.10
C LYS A 232 10.15 5.91 -10.51
N PHE A 233 9.97 6.19 -11.77
CA PHE A 233 9.97 7.54 -12.30
C PHE A 233 8.63 7.81 -12.95
N LYS A 234 8.02 8.96 -12.63
CA LYS A 234 6.79 9.44 -13.21
C LYS A 234 6.97 10.89 -13.60
N SER A 235 6.56 11.26 -14.80
CA SER A 235 6.56 12.64 -15.27
C SER A 235 5.28 12.93 -16.02
N LYS A 236 4.72 14.13 -15.77
CA LYS A 236 3.59 14.70 -16.52
C LYS A 236 3.93 16.12 -16.88
N VAL A 237 3.60 16.52 -18.09
CA VAL A 237 3.79 17.87 -18.59
C VAL A 237 2.48 18.34 -19.22
N TYR A 238 2.09 19.56 -18.92
CA TYR A 238 0.87 20.18 -19.42
C TYR A 238 1.26 21.44 -20.21
N ILE A 239 0.93 21.44 -21.49
CA ILE A 239 1.27 22.52 -22.43
C ILE A 239 -0.03 23.11 -22.94
N PRO A 240 -0.37 24.36 -22.58
CA PRO A 240 -1.52 25.04 -23.16
C PRO A 240 -1.24 25.35 -24.63
N LEU A 241 -2.19 25.09 -25.53
CA LEU A 241 -2.06 25.37 -26.96
C LEU A 241 -2.47 26.81 -27.29
N MET A 242 -3.08 27.52 -26.33
CA MET A 242 -3.43 28.93 -26.40
C MET A 242 -3.09 29.62 -25.09
N ASP A 243 -3.00 30.94 -25.05
CA ASP A 243 -2.77 31.64 -23.80
C ASP A 243 -3.92 31.40 -22.81
N PRO A 244 -3.65 30.74 -21.67
CA PRO A 244 -4.67 30.38 -20.68
C PRO A 244 -5.24 31.61 -19.95
N VAL A 245 -4.60 32.76 -20.03
CA VAL A 245 -5.08 34.02 -19.47
C VAL A 245 -6.09 34.68 -20.40
N ALA A 246 -5.81 34.64 -21.71
CA ALA A 246 -6.66 35.28 -22.72
C ALA A 246 -7.90 34.46 -23.06
N VAL A 247 -7.85 33.10 -22.95
CA VAL A 247 -8.93 32.22 -23.39
C VAL A 247 -9.42 31.37 -22.23
N LYS A 248 -10.72 31.48 -21.89
CA LYS A 248 -11.36 30.79 -20.78
C LYS A 248 -11.37 29.26 -20.92
N ARG A 249 -11.38 28.75 -22.17
CA ARG A 249 -11.34 27.30 -22.50
C ARG A 249 -10.17 27.07 -23.45
N THR A 250 -9.02 26.71 -22.85
CA THR A 250 -7.77 26.46 -23.58
C THR A 250 -7.58 24.97 -23.77
N PRO A 251 -7.37 24.48 -25.00
CA PRO A 251 -6.92 23.09 -25.21
C PRO A 251 -5.55 22.89 -24.59
N VAL A 252 -5.36 21.77 -23.94
CA VAL A 252 -4.11 21.41 -23.24
C VAL A 252 -3.59 20.10 -23.79
N LEU A 253 -2.34 20.09 -24.22
CA LEU A 253 -1.61 18.89 -24.55
C LEU A 253 -0.97 18.33 -23.29
N MET A 254 -1.28 17.06 -22.94
CA MET A 254 -0.69 16.38 -21.80
C MET A 254 0.20 15.24 -22.26
N GLY A 255 1.47 15.27 -21.84
CA GLY A 255 2.41 14.17 -21.97
C GLY A 255 2.62 13.47 -20.63
N ARG A 256 2.61 12.14 -20.62
CA ARG A 256 2.89 11.32 -19.43
C ARG A 256 3.94 10.27 -19.76
N VAL A 257 4.94 10.15 -18.92
CA VAL A 257 5.97 9.11 -18.99
C VAL A 257 6.08 8.44 -17.62
N GLU A 258 6.03 7.12 -17.61
CA GLU A 258 6.27 6.33 -16.40
C GLU A 258 7.30 5.25 -16.68
N PHE A 259 8.24 5.09 -15.78
CA PHE A 259 9.27 4.09 -15.84
C PHE A 259 9.38 3.38 -14.49
N GLY A 260 9.47 2.06 -14.50
CA GLY A 260 9.66 1.23 -13.32
C GLY A 260 10.73 0.19 -13.55
N LEU A 261 11.61 0.03 -12.56
CA LEU A 261 12.64 -1.00 -12.52
C LEU A 261 12.60 -1.70 -11.16
N LEU A 262 12.48 -3.01 -11.19
CA LEU A 262 12.62 -3.87 -10.01
C LEU A 262 13.86 -4.74 -10.21
N GLY A 263 14.80 -4.62 -9.29
CA GLY A 263 16.04 -5.40 -9.31
C GLY A 263 16.24 -6.21 -8.04
N HIS A 264 17.24 -7.06 -8.07
CA HIS A 264 17.63 -7.94 -6.98
C HIS A 264 19.15 -7.88 -6.80
N TYR A 265 19.62 -8.07 -5.57
CA TYR A 265 21.04 -8.10 -5.28
C TYR A 265 21.66 -9.49 -5.54
N ASN A 266 20.83 -10.54 -5.41
CA ASN A 266 21.21 -11.92 -5.69
C ASN A 266 20.25 -12.55 -6.69
N LYS A 267 20.77 -13.15 -7.78
CA LYS A 267 19.97 -13.72 -8.86
C LYS A 267 19.06 -14.88 -8.43
N TYR A 268 19.41 -15.56 -7.34
CA TYR A 268 18.63 -16.68 -6.80
C TYR A 268 17.57 -16.23 -5.77
N LYS A 269 17.74 -15.04 -5.18
CA LYS A 269 16.87 -14.51 -4.12
C LYS A 269 16.06 -13.31 -4.62
N LYS A 270 15.04 -13.58 -5.43
CA LYS A 270 14.11 -12.56 -5.92
C LYS A 270 13.02 -12.30 -4.90
N SER A 271 12.57 -11.04 -4.77
CA SER A 271 11.46 -10.71 -3.86
C SER A 271 10.17 -11.44 -4.26
N PRO A 272 9.50 -12.12 -3.32
CA PRO A 272 8.25 -12.83 -3.62
C PRO A 272 7.01 -11.92 -3.61
N PHE A 273 7.10 -10.69 -3.08
CA PHE A 273 5.95 -9.81 -2.86
C PHE A 273 5.97 -8.55 -3.72
N GLU A 274 7.13 -8.19 -4.29
CA GLU A 274 7.27 -6.98 -5.07
C GLU A 274 7.15 -7.27 -6.55
N THR A 275 6.21 -6.61 -7.20
CA THR A 275 5.96 -6.69 -8.63
C THR A 275 5.67 -5.31 -9.22
N PHE A 276 5.70 -5.22 -10.53
CA PHE A 276 5.07 -4.15 -11.28
C PHE A 276 3.92 -4.76 -12.07
N ASP A 277 2.71 -4.27 -11.83
CA ASP A 277 1.57 -4.63 -12.62
C ASP A 277 1.43 -3.64 -13.77
N VAL A 278 1.35 -4.16 -15.00
CA VAL A 278 1.17 -3.38 -16.22
C VAL A 278 -0.22 -3.66 -16.75
N GLY A 279 -1.03 -2.61 -16.80
CA GLY A 279 -2.44 -2.73 -17.14
C GLY A 279 -3.34 -2.76 -15.91
N GLY A 280 -4.62 -2.75 -16.12
CA GLY A 280 -5.67 -2.61 -15.11
C GLY A 280 -6.70 -1.58 -15.53
N ASP A 281 -7.81 -1.56 -14.85
CA ASP A 281 -8.91 -0.61 -15.09
C ASP A 281 -8.52 0.80 -14.62
N GLY A 282 -7.87 1.59 -15.48
CA GLY A 282 -7.65 2.98 -15.09
C GLY A 282 -6.63 3.71 -15.92
#